data_5caba14f8c66ce1c77ee4e6c3d9830be
#
_entry.id   5caba14f8c66ce1c77ee4e6c3d9830be
#
_cell.length_a   1.000
_cell.length_b   1.000
_cell.length_c   1.000
_cell.angle_alpha   90.00
_cell.angle_beta   90.00
_cell.angle_gamma   90.00
#
_symmetry.space_group_name_H-M   'P 1'
#
loop_
_entity.id
_entity.type
_entity.pdbx_description
1 polymer ?
#
loop_
_entity_poly.entity_id
_entity_poly.type
_entity_poly.pdbx_seq_one_letter_code
_entity_poly.pdbx_strand_id
1 'polypeptide(L)'
;PATMLLTPEDLRDRLERGGVKHVAVASEQAAKFADLPGRYTRITVGAAVPGWLRFEDSASAPAAFTPDGPTQATDPLLLYFTSGTTSKPKLVLHTHQSYPVGHLSTMYWIGLQPGDVHLNISSPGWAKHAWSCFFAPWNAGAAIFIYNYTRFSASALLGVLEKYKVNSLCAPPT
;
A
#
# COMPACT_ATOMS: atom_id res chain seq x y z
N PRO A 1 -2.62 0.37 5.04
CA PRO A 1 -2.57 -0.76 4.11
C PRO A 1 -2.92 -2.07 4.81
N ALA A 2 -3.57 -3.00 4.11
CA ALA A 2 -3.97 -4.29 4.65
C ALA A 2 -3.92 -5.38 3.58
N THR A 3 -3.54 -6.60 3.96
CA THR A 3 -3.56 -7.75 3.05
C THR A 3 -4.99 -8.24 2.82
N MET A 4 -5.26 -8.81 1.66
CA MET A 4 -6.53 -9.46 1.34
C MET A 4 -6.81 -10.73 2.17
N LEU A 5 -5.81 -11.24 2.89
CA LEU A 5 -5.92 -12.45 3.70
C LEU A 5 -6.57 -12.21 5.08
N LEU A 6 -6.86 -10.95 5.44
CA LEU A 6 -7.48 -10.63 6.73
C LEU A 6 -8.87 -11.23 6.86
N THR A 7 -9.12 -11.78 8.05
CA THR A 7 -10.44 -12.24 8.45
C THR A 7 -11.36 -11.06 8.82
N PRO A 8 -12.69 -11.24 8.91
CA PRO A 8 -13.57 -10.18 9.41
C PRO A 8 -13.21 -9.69 10.82
N GLU A 9 -12.75 -10.58 11.69
CA GLU A 9 -12.29 -10.21 13.04
C GLU A 9 -11.05 -9.32 13.01
N ASP A 10 -10.06 -9.65 12.18
CA ASP A 10 -8.90 -8.80 11.94
C ASP A 10 -9.28 -7.44 11.41
N LEU A 11 -10.24 -7.37 10.49
CA LEU A 11 -10.72 -6.13 9.90
C LEU A 11 -11.43 -5.28 10.96
N ARG A 12 -12.23 -5.90 11.84
CA ARG A 12 -12.87 -5.20 12.97
C ARG A 12 -11.83 -4.55 13.87
N ASP A 13 -10.80 -5.30 14.29
CA ASP A 13 -9.71 -4.78 15.13
C ASP A 13 -9.03 -3.56 14.47
N ARG A 14 -8.80 -3.63 13.15
CA ARG A 14 -8.18 -2.52 12.40
C ARG A 14 -9.09 -1.31 12.28
N LEU A 15 -10.36 -1.51 12.03
CA LEU A 15 -11.35 -0.43 11.94
C LEU A 15 -11.46 0.33 13.28
N GLU A 16 -11.59 -0.41 14.37
CA GLU A 16 -11.78 0.14 15.72
C GLU A 16 -10.49 0.80 16.24
N ARG A 17 -9.42 0.05 16.36
CA ARG A 17 -8.15 0.53 16.92
C ARG A 17 -7.42 1.52 16.02
N GLY A 18 -7.58 1.38 14.71
CA GLY A 18 -7.02 2.31 13.73
C GLY A 18 -7.83 3.60 13.56
N GLY A 19 -9.02 3.68 14.16
CA GLY A 19 -9.89 4.85 14.00
C GLY A 19 -10.24 5.13 12.54
N VAL A 20 -10.48 4.06 11.75
CA VAL A 20 -10.61 4.15 10.29
C VAL A 20 -11.87 4.92 9.90
N LYS A 21 -11.72 5.95 9.09
CA LYS A 21 -12.82 6.78 8.56
C LYS A 21 -13.23 6.39 7.15
N HIS A 22 -12.33 5.81 6.37
CA HIS A 22 -12.57 5.43 4.98
C HIS A 22 -11.94 4.07 4.69
N VAL A 23 -12.66 3.22 3.97
CA VAL A 23 -12.19 1.91 3.51
C VAL A 23 -12.26 1.89 2.00
N ALA A 24 -11.14 1.60 1.34
CA ALA A 24 -11.06 1.36 -0.09
C ALA A 24 -10.57 -0.07 -0.35
N VAL A 25 -11.35 -0.85 -1.08
CA VAL A 25 -11.05 -2.27 -1.35
C VAL A 25 -11.44 -2.65 -2.78
N ALA A 26 -10.79 -3.69 -3.30
CA ALA A 26 -11.29 -4.34 -4.51
C ALA A 26 -12.69 -4.91 -4.27
N SER A 27 -13.57 -4.81 -5.26
CA SER A 27 -14.98 -5.18 -5.14
C SER A 27 -15.20 -6.60 -4.60
N GLU A 28 -14.33 -7.54 -4.92
CA GLU A 28 -14.39 -8.94 -4.47
C GLU A 28 -14.19 -9.08 -2.95
N GLN A 29 -13.61 -8.07 -2.31
CA GLN A 29 -13.38 -8.06 -0.85
C GLN A 29 -14.50 -7.36 -0.07
N ALA A 30 -15.44 -6.72 -0.76
CA ALA A 30 -16.50 -5.92 -0.12
C ALA A 30 -17.38 -6.75 0.84
N ALA A 31 -17.64 -8.01 0.49
CA ALA A 31 -18.45 -8.92 1.31
C ALA A 31 -17.88 -9.12 2.73
N LYS A 32 -16.57 -9.00 2.93
CA LYS A 32 -15.94 -9.11 4.26
C LYS A 32 -16.36 -8.01 5.23
N PHE A 33 -16.92 -6.92 4.71
CA PHE A 33 -17.32 -5.74 5.48
C PHE A 33 -18.84 -5.68 5.75
N ALA A 34 -19.62 -6.69 5.32
CA ALA A 34 -21.07 -6.67 5.41
C ALA A 34 -21.55 -6.44 6.86
N ASP A 35 -21.00 -7.21 7.80
CA ASP A 35 -21.42 -7.22 9.21
C ASP A 35 -20.42 -6.50 10.14
N LEU A 36 -19.49 -5.73 9.57
CA LEU A 36 -18.53 -5.00 10.39
C LEU A 36 -19.14 -3.68 10.92
N PRO A 37 -19.08 -3.45 12.24
CA PRO A 37 -19.61 -2.24 12.85
C PRO A 37 -18.76 -1.01 12.54
N GLY A 38 -19.36 0.16 12.70
CA GLY A 38 -18.65 1.44 12.61
C GLY A 38 -19.22 2.38 11.55
N ARG A 39 -18.85 3.65 11.68
CA ARG A 39 -19.19 4.70 10.71
C ARG A 39 -17.96 5.02 9.89
N TYR A 40 -17.86 4.45 8.72
CA TYR A 40 -16.77 4.69 7.76
C TYR A 40 -17.32 4.71 6.34
N THR A 41 -16.73 5.52 5.49
CA THR A 41 -17.05 5.54 4.05
C THR A 41 -16.53 4.25 3.42
N ARG A 42 -17.36 3.62 2.61
CA ARG A 42 -17.05 2.39 1.89
C ARG A 42 -16.83 2.71 0.42
N ILE A 43 -15.67 2.37 -0.10
CA ILE A 43 -15.24 2.66 -1.48
C ILE A 43 -14.77 1.35 -2.12
N THR A 44 -15.33 1.01 -3.29
CA THR A 44 -14.88 -0.12 -4.10
C THR A 44 -14.01 0.34 -5.25
N VAL A 45 -13.03 -0.47 -5.61
CA VAL A 45 -12.26 -0.38 -6.85
C VAL A 45 -12.69 -1.54 -7.74
N GLY A 46 -13.09 -1.27 -8.97
CA GLY A 46 -13.60 -2.25 -9.92
C GLY A 46 -15.12 -2.27 -10.01
N ALA A 47 -15.77 -3.42 -9.80
CA ALA A 47 -17.21 -3.56 -9.96
C ALA A 47 -18.00 -2.74 -8.92
N ALA A 48 -19.17 -2.26 -9.33
CA ALA A 48 -20.09 -1.59 -8.41
C ALA A 48 -20.65 -2.57 -7.36
N VAL A 49 -20.70 -2.11 -6.11
CA VAL A 49 -21.28 -2.85 -4.99
C VAL A 49 -22.38 -1.99 -4.36
N PRO A 50 -23.58 -2.51 -4.15
CA PRO A 50 -24.69 -1.75 -3.54
C PRO A 50 -24.28 -1.14 -2.19
N GLY A 51 -24.56 0.16 -2.00
CA GLY A 51 -24.22 0.90 -0.78
C GLY A 51 -22.76 1.33 -0.63
N TRP A 52 -21.93 1.14 -1.66
CA TRP A 52 -20.55 1.56 -1.71
C TRP A 52 -20.35 2.64 -2.78
N LEU A 53 -19.46 3.59 -2.53
CA LEU A 53 -18.95 4.51 -3.55
C LEU A 53 -18.00 3.75 -4.48
N ARG A 54 -17.92 4.16 -5.74
CA ARG A 54 -16.92 3.62 -6.67
C ARG A 54 -15.73 4.56 -6.75
N PHE A 55 -14.55 4.00 -6.69
CA PHE A 55 -13.31 4.78 -6.85
C PHE A 55 -13.25 5.45 -8.23
N GLU A 56 -13.73 4.78 -9.27
CA GLU A 56 -13.74 5.26 -10.65
C GLU A 56 -14.56 6.53 -10.84
N ASP A 57 -15.58 6.74 -10.00
CA ASP A 57 -16.41 7.94 -10.05
C ASP A 57 -15.62 9.21 -9.63
N SER A 58 -14.47 9.02 -8.96
CA SER A 58 -13.56 10.13 -8.63
C SER A 58 -12.95 10.81 -9.86
N ALA A 59 -12.95 10.16 -11.03
CA ALA A 59 -12.49 10.75 -12.28
C ALA A 59 -13.33 11.99 -12.70
N SER A 60 -14.57 12.11 -12.22
CA SER A 60 -15.44 13.27 -12.43
C SER A 60 -15.25 14.38 -11.39
N ALA A 61 -14.44 14.16 -10.37
CA ALA A 61 -14.18 15.15 -9.33
C ALA A 61 -13.35 16.32 -9.89
N PRO A 62 -13.52 17.54 -9.34
CA PRO A 62 -12.69 18.67 -9.72
C PRO A 62 -11.20 18.37 -9.51
N ALA A 63 -10.36 18.72 -10.49
CA ALA A 63 -8.90 18.56 -10.36
C ALA A 63 -8.30 19.53 -9.33
N ALA A 64 -8.97 20.64 -9.05
CA ALA A 64 -8.54 21.60 -8.05
C ALA A 64 -8.83 21.07 -6.65
N PHE A 65 -7.81 21.05 -5.81
CA PHE A 65 -7.90 20.67 -4.40
C PHE A 65 -7.32 21.79 -3.53
N THR A 66 -8.07 22.21 -2.54
CA THR A 66 -7.60 23.15 -1.52
C THR A 66 -7.46 22.37 -0.20
N PRO A 67 -6.25 22.20 0.32
CA PRO A 67 -6.06 21.53 1.61
C PRO A 67 -6.57 22.40 2.75
N ASP A 68 -7.00 21.74 3.84
CA ASP A 68 -7.43 22.43 5.07
C ASP A 68 -6.28 23.17 5.77
N GLY A 69 -5.04 22.78 5.47
CA GLY A 69 -3.83 23.41 5.99
C GLY A 69 -2.57 22.72 5.48
N PRO A 70 -1.38 23.24 5.83
CA PRO A 70 -0.13 22.65 5.44
C PRO A 70 0.12 21.33 6.20
N THR A 71 0.53 20.29 5.49
CA THR A 71 1.00 19.05 6.11
C THR A 71 2.34 19.28 6.81
N GLN A 72 2.44 18.90 8.07
CA GLN A 72 3.65 19.01 8.86
C GLN A 72 4.48 17.72 8.78
N ALA A 73 5.79 17.86 8.96
CA ALA A 73 6.69 16.70 8.98
C ALA A 73 6.34 15.68 10.08
N THR A 74 5.73 16.14 11.16
CA THR A 74 5.31 15.33 12.31
C THR A 74 3.91 14.74 12.17
N ASP A 75 3.16 15.10 11.13
CA ASP A 75 1.82 14.55 10.92
C ASP A 75 1.87 13.05 10.63
N PRO A 76 0.86 12.30 11.07
CA PRO A 76 0.73 10.89 10.74
C PRO A 76 0.68 10.63 9.22
N LEU A 77 1.53 9.73 8.74
CA LEU A 77 1.55 9.28 7.35
C LEU A 77 1.00 7.87 7.20
N LEU A 78 1.54 6.94 7.98
CA LEU A 78 1.20 5.52 7.89
C LEU A 78 0.99 4.93 9.29
N LEU A 79 -0.07 4.13 9.44
CA LEU A 79 -0.33 3.34 10.62
C LEU A 79 -0.31 1.86 10.23
N TYR A 80 0.64 1.10 10.77
CA TYR A 80 0.77 -0.32 10.54
C TYR A 80 0.30 -1.14 11.72
N PHE A 81 -0.35 -2.26 11.42
CA PHE A 81 -0.61 -3.34 12.35
C PHE A 81 0.45 -4.41 12.12
N THR A 82 1.39 -4.55 13.03
CA THR A 82 2.50 -5.49 12.90
C THR A 82 2.25 -6.74 13.76
N SER A 83 2.78 -7.88 13.30
CA SER A 83 2.79 -9.10 14.12
C SER A 83 3.58 -8.84 15.40
N GLY A 84 2.89 -8.90 16.53
CA GLY A 84 3.50 -8.79 17.85
C GLY A 84 3.77 -10.16 18.46
N THR A 85 4.56 -10.19 19.53
CA THR A 85 4.74 -11.37 20.39
C THR A 85 3.51 -11.65 21.28
N THR A 86 2.51 -10.78 21.23
CA THR A 86 1.23 -10.85 21.96
C THR A 86 0.09 -11.23 21.02
N SER A 87 -1.04 -11.63 21.58
CA SER A 87 -2.24 -12.08 20.83
C SER A 87 -2.83 -11.06 19.84
N LYS A 88 -2.52 -9.78 20.02
CA LYS A 88 -3.03 -8.72 19.13
C LYS A 88 -1.87 -7.98 18.44
N PRO A 89 -2.04 -7.60 17.15
CA PRO A 89 -1.05 -6.79 16.42
C PRO A 89 -0.74 -5.49 17.15
N LYS A 90 0.53 -5.07 17.12
CA LYS A 90 0.95 -3.75 17.59
C LYS A 90 0.64 -2.69 16.53
N LEU A 91 0.25 -1.51 17.00
CA LEU A 91 0.11 -0.33 16.15
C LEU A 91 1.44 0.42 16.10
N VAL A 92 1.92 0.67 14.89
CA VAL A 92 3.15 1.44 14.65
C VAL A 92 2.81 2.62 13.77
N LEU A 93 2.95 3.82 14.33
CA LEU A 93 2.71 5.08 13.65
C LEU A 93 4.01 5.61 13.04
N HIS A 94 3.94 5.99 11.78
CA HIS A 94 5.00 6.69 11.07
C HIS A 94 4.50 8.07 10.62
N THR A 95 5.40 9.06 10.66
CA THR A 95 5.12 10.43 10.23
C THR A 95 5.63 10.68 8.80
N HIS A 96 5.25 11.83 8.23
CA HIS A 96 5.74 12.30 6.94
C HIS A 96 7.27 12.46 6.88
N GLN A 97 7.92 12.66 8.02
CA GLN A 97 9.38 12.71 8.12
C GLN A 97 9.99 11.33 8.41
N SER A 98 9.47 10.62 9.42
CA SER A 98 10.14 9.42 9.94
C SER A 98 10.19 8.28 8.93
N TYR A 99 9.17 8.13 8.09
CA TYR A 99 9.09 7.04 7.14
C TYR A 99 10.03 7.23 5.95
N PRO A 100 10.01 8.36 5.21
CA PRO A 100 10.97 8.60 4.14
C PRO A 100 12.43 8.57 4.62
N VAL A 101 12.73 9.23 5.75
CA VAL A 101 14.09 9.27 6.31
C VAL A 101 14.56 7.88 6.73
N GLY A 102 13.70 7.10 7.38
CA GLY A 102 14.03 5.73 7.79
C GLY A 102 14.39 4.82 6.61
N HIS A 103 13.84 5.09 5.42
CA HIS A 103 14.08 4.27 4.23
C HIS A 103 15.18 4.78 3.30
N LEU A 104 15.91 5.80 3.69
CA LEU A 104 17.22 6.11 3.10
C LEU A 104 18.18 4.92 3.25
N SER A 105 18.18 4.25 4.42
CA SER A 105 18.96 3.03 4.61
C SER A 105 18.58 1.93 3.62
N THR A 106 17.29 1.76 3.33
CA THR A 106 16.80 0.79 2.35
C THR A 106 17.24 1.13 0.93
N MET A 107 17.21 2.41 0.56
CA MET A 107 17.70 2.88 -0.73
C MET A 107 19.18 2.48 -0.94
N TYR A 108 20.03 2.73 0.06
CA TYR A 108 21.45 2.35 0.01
C TYR A 108 21.65 0.84 0.03
N TRP A 109 20.85 0.10 0.82
CA TRP A 109 20.93 -1.36 0.89
C TRP A 109 20.56 -2.03 -0.44
N ILE A 110 19.53 -1.55 -1.13
CA ILE A 110 19.16 -2.03 -2.47
C ILE A 110 20.15 -1.55 -3.52
N GLY A 111 20.84 -0.43 -3.28
CA GLY A 111 21.78 0.19 -4.21
C GLY A 111 21.12 1.03 -5.31
N LEU A 112 19.94 1.57 -5.02
CA LEU A 112 19.15 2.35 -5.98
C LEU A 112 19.85 3.65 -6.38
N GLN A 113 19.78 3.95 -7.69
CA GLN A 113 20.34 5.15 -8.28
C GLN A 113 19.28 5.95 -9.04
N PRO A 114 19.48 7.26 -9.25
CA PRO A 114 18.59 8.05 -10.11
C PRO A 114 18.51 7.45 -11.52
N GLY A 115 17.28 7.30 -12.02
CA GLY A 115 17.02 6.74 -13.33
C GLY A 115 16.90 5.21 -13.38
N ASP A 116 17.10 4.51 -12.27
CA ASP A 116 16.78 3.08 -12.20
C ASP A 116 15.30 2.81 -12.46
N VAL A 117 15.02 1.63 -13.00
CA VAL A 117 13.67 1.07 -13.09
C VAL A 117 13.57 -0.09 -12.10
N HIS A 118 12.87 0.14 -11.01
CA HIS A 118 12.80 -0.78 -9.88
C HIS A 118 11.49 -1.56 -9.83
N LEU A 119 11.58 -2.87 -9.71
CA LEU A 119 10.46 -3.76 -9.42
C LEU A 119 10.59 -4.35 -8.02
N ASN A 120 9.50 -4.28 -7.25
CA ASN A 120 9.41 -4.98 -5.97
C ASN A 120 8.33 -6.07 -6.03
N ILE A 121 8.71 -7.30 -5.69
CA ILE A 121 7.78 -8.42 -5.55
C ILE A 121 7.41 -8.54 -4.07
N SER A 122 6.28 -7.96 -3.70
CA SER A 122 5.64 -8.16 -2.40
C SER A 122 4.18 -7.70 -2.44
N SER A 123 3.36 -8.22 -1.54
CA SER A 123 1.96 -7.80 -1.44
C SER A 123 1.84 -6.39 -0.85
N PRO A 124 0.99 -5.51 -1.43
CA PRO A 124 0.74 -4.16 -0.92
C PRO A 124 0.26 -4.11 0.54
N GLY A 125 -0.29 -5.21 1.06
CA GLY A 125 -0.72 -5.31 2.45
C GLY A 125 0.40 -5.45 3.48
N TRP A 126 1.64 -5.64 3.05
CA TRP A 126 2.81 -5.76 3.92
C TRP A 126 3.59 -4.44 3.99
N ALA A 127 4.11 -4.11 5.18
CA ALA A 127 4.93 -2.92 5.36
C ALA A 127 6.13 -2.89 4.40
N LYS A 128 6.75 -4.06 4.13
CA LYS A 128 7.84 -4.22 3.16
C LYS A 128 7.50 -3.59 1.81
N HIS A 129 6.27 -3.76 1.32
CA HIS A 129 5.88 -3.21 0.03
C HIS A 129 6.01 -1.69 -0.01
N ALA A 130 5.52 -0.98 1.01
CA ALA A 130 5.60 0.47 1.02
C ALA A 130 7.05 0.97 1.00
N TRP A 131 7.93 0.44 1.86
CA TRP A 131 9.30 0.95 1.92
C TRP A 131 10.17 0.48 0.75
N SER A 132 10.03 -0.75 0.26
CA SER A 132 10.86 -1.26 -0.83
C SER A 132 10.32 -0.96 -2.23
N CYS A 133 9.00 -0.79 -2.39
CA CYS A 133 8.39 -0.47 -3.68
C CYS A 133 8.26 1.04 -3.94
N PHE A 134 8.02 1.84 -2.88
CA PHE A 134 7.72 3.26 -3.05
C PHE A 134 8.79 4.16 -2.43
N PHE A 135 8.96 4.11 -1.12
CA PHE A 135 9.75 5.13 -0.43
C PHE A 135 11.25 5.06 -0.73
N ALA A 136 11.83 3.87 -0.82
CA ALA A 136 13.24 3.73 -1.19
C ALA A 136 13.51 4.15 -2.66
N PRO A 137 12.73 3.71 -3.67
CA PRO A 137 12.89 4.19 -5.04
C PRO A 137 12.61 5.69 -5.20
N TRP A 138 11.60 6.24 -4.52
CA TRP A 138 11.33 7.68 -4.58
C TRP A 138 12.48 8.51 -3.99
N ASN A 139 13.06 8.07 -2.88
CA ASN A 139 14.24 8.72 -2.31
C ASN A 139 15.43 8.73 -3.28
N ALA A 140 15.55 7.71 -4.11
CA ALA A 140 16.61 7.60 -5.12
C ALA A 140 16.32 8.35 -6.42
N GLY A 141 15.08 8.78 -6.65
CA GLY A 141 14.66 9.28 -7.97
C GLY A 141 14.56 8.17 -9.03
N ALA A 142 14.32 6.94 -8.59
CA ALA A 142 14.12 5.78 -9.46
C ALA A 142 12.66 5.66 -9.91
N ALA A 143 12.44 5.10 -11.10
CA ALA A 143 11.11 4.75 -11.59
C ALA A 143 10.61 3.47 -10.91
N ILE A 144 9.34 3.48 -10.48
CA ILE A 144 8.70 2.31 -9.92
C ILE A 144 7.98 1.57 -11.05
N PHE A 145 8.38 0.31 -11.28
CA PHE A 145 7.71 -0.57 -12.22
C PHE A 145 6.74 -1.48 -11.47
N ILE A 146 5.47 -1.48 -11.87
CA ILE A 146 4.43 -2.32 -11.27
C ILE A 146 4.03 -3.39 -12.28
N TYR A 147 4.13 -4.64 -11.86
CA TYR A 147 3.72 -5.80 -12.65
C TYR A 147 2.61 -6.57 -11.95
N ASN A 148 1.41 -6.52 -12.51
CA ASN A 148 0.26 -7.25 -12.01
C ASN A 148 0.17 -8.62 -12.67
N TYR A 149 -0.01 -9.66 -11.86
CA TYR A 149 -0.22 -11.04 -12.33
C TYR A 149 -1.19 -11.77 -11.40
N THR A 150 -1.95 -12.69 -11.95
CA THR A 150 -2.87 -13.54 -11.18
C THR A 150 -2.15 -14.74 -10.58
N ARG A 151 -1.14 -15.27 -11.29
CA ARG A 151 -0.29 -16.37 -10.86
C ARG A 151 1.16 -16.06 -11.20
N PHE A 152 2.06 -16.27 -10.26
CA PHE A 152 3.48 -16.07 -10.48
C PHE A 152 4.03 -17.05 -11.51
N SER A 153 4.81 -16.54 -12.45
CA SER A 153 5.57 -17.31 -13.44
C SER A 153 6.95 -16.66 -13.62
N ALA A 154 7.99 -17.39 -13.27
CA ALA A 154 9.36 -16.89 -13.38
C ALA A 154 9.73 -16.55 -14.83
N SER A 155 9.35 -17.39 -15.81
CA SER A 155 9.62 -17.14 -17.22
C SER A 155 8.92 -15.89 -17.74
N ALA A 156 7.65 -15.68 -17.38
CA ALA A 156 6.93 -14.48 -17.74
C ALA A 156 7.56 -13.23 -17.10
N LEU A 157 7.96 -13.32 -15.84
CA LEU A 157 8.64 -12.23 -15.15
C LEU A 157 9.95 -11.86 -15.84
N LEU A 158 10.82 -12.83 -16.18
CA LEU A 158 12.08 -12.57 -16.86
C LEU A 158 11.88 -11.84 -18.19
N GLY A 159 10.88 -12.26 -18.98
CA GLY A 159 10.53 -11.56 -20.22
C GLY A 159 10.06 -10.12 -19.99
N VAL A 160 9.35 -9.86 -18.89
CA VAL A 160 8.91 -8.51 -18.50
C VAL A 160 10.12 -7.66 -18.07
N LEU A 161 11.01 -8.20 -17.25
CA LEU A 161 12.22 -7.48 -16.80
C LEU A 161 13.08 -7.05 -18.01
N GLU A 162 13.27 -7.95 -18.97
CA GLU A 162 14.03 -7.66 -20.18
C GLU A 162 13.33 -6.61 -21.07
N LYS A 163 12.04 -6.80 -21.34
CA LYS A 163 11.24 -5.91 -22.19
C LYS A 163 11.23 -4.46 -21.68
N TYR A 164 11.06 -4.28 -20.38
CA TYR A 164 10.92 -2.95 -19.77
C TYR A 164 12.21 -2.42 -19.16
N LYS A 165 13.33 -3.13 -19.38
CA LYS A 165 14.66 -2.73 -18.89
C LYS A 165 14.69 -2.49 -17.38
N VAL A 166 13.98 -3.35 -16.64
CA VAL A 166 14.02 -3.33 -15.17
C VAL A 166 15.42 -3.74 -14.74
N ASN A 167 16.14 -2.84 -14.09
CA ASN A 167 17.53 -3.02 -13.69
C ASN A 167 17.75 -3.15 -12.18
N SER A 168 16.68 -2.98 -11.41
CA SER A 168 16.71 -3.17 -9.96
C SER A 168 15.52 -4.03 -9.51
N LEU A 169 15.77 -5.06 -8.69
CA LEU A 169 14.76 -6.00 -8.23
C LEU A 169 14.88 -6.24 -6.72
N CYS A 170 13.78 -6.06 -6.01
CA CYS A 170 13.64 -6.48 -4.62
C CYS A 170 12.56 -7.57 -4.51
N ALA A 171 12.97 -8.77 -4.16
CA ALA A 171 12.07 -9.93 -4.05
C ALA A 171 12.39 -10.75 -2.80
N PRO A 172 11.43 -11.48 -2.22
CA PRO A 172 11.73 -12.48 -1.21
C PRO A 172 12.49 -13.66 -1.86
N PRO A 173 13.31 -14.40 -1.11
CA PRO A 173 14.08 -15.53 -1.63
C PRO A 173 13.25 -16.79 -1.92
N THR A 174 11.96 -16.79 -1.59
CA THR A 174 11.04 -17.93 -1.74
C THR A 174 9.88 -17.63 -2.65
#